data_e2777da6fdb9844feb7d10e194992f1b
#
_entry.id   e2777da6fdb9844feb7d10e194992f1b
#
_cell.length_a   1.000
_cell.length_b   1.000
_cell.length_c   1.000
_cell.angle_alpha   90.00
_cell.angle_beta   90.00
_cell.angle_gamma   90.00
#
_symmetry.space_group_name_H-M   'P 1'
#
loop_
_entity.id
_entity.type
_entity.pdbx_description
1 polymer ?
#
loop_
_entity_poly.entity_id
_entity_poly.type
_entity_poly.pdbx_seq_one_letter_code
_entity_poly.pdbx_strand_id
1 'polypeptide(L)'
;MVEQIIKKSQFEERGTLFETGAPVTCSVSIDKVIAVGFGDGSLRLYKPDAEPVVVHAHNGVILSIAANDSHIITGGQDGLFLKISLNGEIEEVYNFGTQWVDNVAAYEDMFLCSSGKNVYIWSGDNNKPKLLEHQ
;
A
#
# COMPACT_ATOMS: atom_id res chain seq x y z
N MET A 1 -4.22 -17.28 23.14
CA MET A 1 -5.51 -17.90 22.80
C MET A 1 -6.65 -17.30 23.62
N VAL A 2 -6.55 -17.33 24.94
CA VAL A 2 -7.58 -16.74 25.81
C VAL A 2 -7.70 -15.24 25.60
N GLU A 3 -6.58 -14.54 25.49
CA GLU A 3 -6.54 -13.11 25.25
C GLU A 3 -7.18 -12.74 23.90
N GLN A 4 -6.92 -13.53 22.87
CA GLN A 4 -7.50 -13.32 21.56
C GLN A 4 -9.02 -13.49 21.56
N ILE A 5 -9.52 -14.46 22.31
CA ILE A 5 -10.96 -14.71 22.44
C ILE A 5 -11.64 -13.52 23.12
N ILE A 6 -11.02 -12.96 24.17
CA ILE A 6 -11.56 -11.80 24.88
C ILE A 6 -11.61 -10.59 23.96
N LYS A 7 -10.56 -10.35 23.19
CA LYS A 7 -10.52 -9.24 22.21
C LYS A 7 -11.58 -9.40 21.15
N LYS A 8 -11.77 -10.60 20.63
CA LYS A 8 -12.78 -10.87 19.62
C LYS A 8 -14.17 -10.57 20.14
N SER A 9 -14.47 -10.95 21.39
CA SER A 9 -15.75 -10.67 22.02
C SER A 9 -16.01 -9.16 22.14
N GLN A 10 -14.99 -8.38 22.50
CA GLN A 10 -15.10 -6.93 22.58
C GLN A 10 -15.33 -6.30 21.20
N PHE A 11 -14.67 -6.81 20.17
CA PHE A 11 -14.83 -6.30 18.82
C PHE A 11 -16.19 -6.61 18.22
N GLU A 12 -16.81 -7.73 18.59
CA GLU A 12 -18.15 -8.06 18.14
C GLU A 12 -19.19 -7.04 18.62
N GLU A 13 -18.95 -6.36 19.74
CA GLU A 13 -19.84 -5.31 20.22
C GLU A 13 -19.60 -3.96 19.57
N ARG A 14 -18.37 -3.66 19.11
CA ARG A 14 -17.98 -2.32 18.69
C ARG A 14 -17.38 -2.27 17.28
N GLY A 15 -17.00 -3.39 16.74
CA GLY A 15 -16.32 -3.43 15.44
C GLY A 15 -16.22 -4.84 14.92
N THR A 16 -15.41 -4.99 13.88
CA THR A 16 -15.20 -6.28 13.21
C THR A 16 -13.72 -6.64 13.27
N LEU A 17 -13.44 -7.88 13.63
CA LEU A 17 -12.08 -8.41 13.66
C LEU A 17 -11.82 -9.26 12.43
N PHE A 18 -10.74 -8.94 11.69
CA PHE A 18 -10.28 -9.76 10.59
C PHE A 18 -8.95 -10.39 10.97
N GLU A 19 -8.86 -11.71 10.89
CA GLU A 19 -7.62 -12.44 11.11
C GLU A 19 -6.96 -12.64 9.76
N THR A 20 -5.74 -12.13 9.59
CA THR A 20 -5.11 -12.03 8.28
C THR A 20 -3.93 -12.98 8.07
N GLY A 21 -3.35 -13.49 9.15
CA GLY A 21 -2.23 -14.42 9.05
C GLY A 21 -0.89 -13.81 8.68
N ALA A 22 -0.83 -12.50 8.46
CA ALA A 22 0.40 -11.79 8.12
C ALA A 22 0.47 -10.49 8.91
N PRO A 23 1.69 -9.99 9.23
CA PRO A 23 1.80 -8.75 9.96
C PRO A 23 1.42 -7.54 9.10
N VAL A 24 0.73 -6.59 9.71
CA VAL A 24 0.42 -5.30 9.08
C VAL A 24 1.67 -4.44 9.09
N THR A 25 2.02 -3.87 7.94
CA THR A 25 3.18 -3.01 7.82
C THR A 25 2.84 -1.54 7.61
N CYS A 26 1.71 -1.26 6.99
CA CYS A 26 1.31 0.13 6.69
C CYS A 26 -0.17 0.18 6.36
N SER A 27 -0.73 1.39 6.39
CA SER A 27 -2.14 1.58 6.03
C SER A 27 -2.38 3.01 5.57
N VAL A 28 -3.47 3.19 4.82
CA VAL A 28 -3.91 4.52 4.38
C VAL A 28 -5.42 4.46 4.16
N SER A 29 -6.08 5.60 4.33
CA SER A 29 -7.50 5.71 4.01
C SER A 29 -7.69 6.57 2.77
N ILE A 30 -8.66 6.18 1.95
CA ILE A 30 -8.99 6.88 0.72
C ILE A 30 -10.50 6.72 0.48
N ASP A 31 -11.22 7.84 0.42
CA ASP A 31 -12.68 7.84 0.33
C ASP A 31 -13.25 6.99 1.48
N LYS A 32 -14.03 5.95 1.18
CA LYS A 32 -14.61 5.06 2.19
C LYS A 32 -13.88 3.74 2.28
N VAL A 33 -12.62 3.71 1.86
CA VAL A 33 -11.79 2.51 1.82
C VAL A 33 -10.61 2.69 2.74
N ILE A 34 -10.30 1.65 3.51
CA ILE A 34 -9.03 1.58 4.24
C ILE A 34 -8.18 0.52 3.55
N ALA A 35 -7.01 0.93 3.09
CA ALA A 35 -6.07 0.03 2.46
C ALA A 35 -4.98 -0.33 3.45
N VAL A 36 -4.70 -1.62 3.58
CA VAL A 36 -3.74 -2.14 4.56
C VAL A 36 -2.71 -2.99 3.83
N GLY A 37 -1.44 -2.67 4.01
CA GLY A 37 -0.33 -3.44 3.45
C GLY A 37 0.24 -4.42 4.47
N PHE A 38 0.69 -5.55 3.98
CA PHE A 38 1.13 -6.66 4.82
C PHE A 38 2.55 -7.11 4.51
N GLY A 39 3.14 -7.81 5.48
CA GLY A 39 4.49 -8.33 5.35
C GLY A 39 4.64 -9.45 4.32
N ASP A 40 3.54 -10.05 3.90
CA ASP A 40 3.55 -11.05 2.84
C ASP A 40 3.39 -10.46 1.44
N GLY A 41 3.31 -9.13 1.32
CA GLY A 41 3.15 -8.43 0.05
C GLY A 41 1.70 -8.25 -0.39
N SER A 42 0.75 -8.72 0.38
CA SER A 42 -0.66 -8.49 0.06
C SER A 42 -1.10 -7.11 0.50
N LEU A 43 -2.02 -6.55 -0.27
CA LEU A 43 -2.74 -5.33 0.05
C LEU A 43 -4.21 -5.70 0.18
N ARG A 44 -4.86 -5.28 1.25
CA ARG A 44 -6.28 -5.56 1.46
C ARG A 44 -7.05 -4.27 1.55
N LEU A 45 -8.17 -4.23 0.85
CA LEU A 45 -9.04 -3.06 0.76
C LEU A 45 -10.30 -3.36 1.56
N TYR A 46 -10.50 -2.62 2.63
CA TYR A 46 -11.66 -2.79 3.53
C TYR A 46 -12.65 -1.67 3.26
N LYS A 47 -13.89 -2.05 2.96
CA LYS A 47 -15.00 -1.14 2.68
C LYS A 47 -16.15 -1.46 3.64
N PRO A 48 -17.00 -0.45 3.97
CA PRO A 48 -18.18 -0.74 4.79
C PRO A 48 -19.09 -1.77 4.11
N ASP A 49 -19.61 -2.70 4.90
CA ASP A 49 -20.61 -3.67 4.47
C ASP A 49 -20.22 -4.50 3.23
N ALA A 50 -18.93 -4.76 3.05
CA ALA A 50 -18.43 -5.54 1.94
C ALA A 50 -17.29 -6.44 2.41
N GLU A 51 -17.09 -7.55 1.69
CA GLU A 51 -15.93 -8.39 1.94
C GLU A 51 -14.65 -7.68 1.50
N PRO A 52 -13.54 -7.86 2.23
CA PRO A 52 -12.27 -7.25 1.83
C PRO A 52 -11.81 -7.75 0.46
N VAL A 53 -11.25 -6.85 -0.32
CA VAL A 53 -10.59 -7.19 -1.58
C VAL A 53 -9.12 -7.46 -1.27
N VAL A 54 -8.63 -8.65 -1.63
CA VAL A 54 -7.23 -9.04 -1.41
C VAL A 54 -6.48 -8.89 -2.72
N VAL A 55 -5.41 -8.09 -2.71
CA VAL A 55 -4.58 -7.84 -3.88
C VAL A 55 -3.18 -8.39 -3.59
N HIS A 56 -2.71 -9.29 -4.45
CA HIS A 56 -1.34 -9.81 -4.34
C HIS A 56 -0.42 -8.84 -5.07
N ALA A 57 0.01 -7.79 -4.35
CA ALA A 57 0.68 -6.65 -4.95
C ALA A 57 2.18 -6.87 -5.12
N HIS A 58 2.84 -7.35 -4.08
CA HIS A 58 4.30 -7.45 -4.04
C HIS A 58 4.77 -8.86 -3.69
N ASN A 59 5.97 -9.21 -4.16
CA ASN A 59 6.69 -10.42 -3.74
C ASN A 59 7.69 -10.03 -2.64
N GLY A 60 7.18 -9.66 -1.50
CA GLY A 60 7.96 -9.20 -0.36
C GLY A 60 7.16 -8.19 0.43
N VAL A 61 7.75 -7.66 1.48
CA VAL A 61 7.06 -6.76 2.39
C VAL A 61 6.66 -5.47 1.68
N ILE A 62 5.43 -5.02 1.90
CA ILE A 62 5.03 -3.67 1.50
C ILE A 62 5.63 -2.71 2.52
N LEU A 63 6.54 -1.85 2.07
CA LEU A 63 7.31 -0.98 2.96
C LEU A 63 6.63 0.36 3.21
N SER A 64 5.87 0.85 2.23
CA SER A 64 5.25 2.17 2.33
C SER A 64 4.01 2.24 1.47
N ILE A 65 3.06 3.05 1.90
CA ILE A 65 1.77 3.22 1.22
C ILE A 65 1.34 4.68 1.30
N ALA A 66 0.73 5.16 0.22
CA ALA A 66 0.13 6.48 0.15
C ALA A 66 -1.09 6.41 -0.76
N ALA A 67 -1.84 7.49 -0.82
CA ALA A 67 -3.02 7.54 -1.68
C ALA A 67 -3.29 8.96 -2.13
N ASN A 68 -3.88 9.09 -3.31
CA ASN A 68 -4.53 10.32 -3.74
C ASN A 68 -6.04 10.08 -3.77
N ASP A 69 -6.80 10.87 -4.55
CA ASP A 69 -8.26 10.76 -4.56
C ASP A 69 -8.77 9.48 -5.23
N SER A 70 -7.97 8.81 -6.02
CA SER A 70 -8.43 7.72 -6.87
C SER A 70 -7.61 6.45 -6.80
N HIS A 71 -6.37 6.51 -6.32
CA HIS A 71 -5.44 5.38 -6.36
C HIS A 71 -4.64 5.25 -5.10
N ILE A 72 -4.20 4.03 -4.84
CA ILE A 72 -3.29 3.67 -3.77
C ILE A 72 -1.92 3.45 -4.40
N ILE A 73 -0.88 3.98 -3.75
CA ILE A 73 0.50 3.86 -4.20
C ILE A 73 1.26 3.03 -3.18
N THR A 74 1.99 2.03 -3.64
CA THR A 74 2.77 1.16 -2.74
C THR A 74 4.20 1.03 -3.21
N GLY A 75 5.09 0.86 -2.25
CA GLY A 75 6.48 0.50 -2.48
C GLY A 75 6.84 -0.74 -1.70
N GLY A 76 7.67 -1.61 -2.25
CA GLY A 76 7.98 -2.88 -1.64
C GLY A 76 9.45 -3.29 -1.72
N GLN A 77 9.77 -4.34 -0.98
CA GLN A 77 11.10 -4.95 -0.99
C GLN A 77 11.46 -5.59 -2.32
N ASP A 78 10.47 -5.89 -3.14
CA ASP A 78 10.66 -6.47 -4.46
C ASP A 78 11.08 -5.44 -5.52
N GLY A 79 11.26 -4.18 -5.12
CA GLY A 79 11.71 -3.12 -6.04
C GLY A 79 10.59 -2.51 -6.86
N LEU A 80 9.34 -2.88 -6.63
CA LEU A 80 8.23 -2.38 -7.40
C LEU A 80 7.62 -1.13 -6.78
N PHE A 81 7.31 -0.16 -7.63
CA PHE A 81 6.51 1.01 -7.32
C PHE A 81 5.19 0.86 -8.07
N LEU A 82 4.10 0.67 -7.33
CA LEU A 82 2.82 0.29 -7.90
C LEU A 82 1.76 1.35 -7.65
N LYS A 83 0.83 1.43 -8.58
CA LYS A 83 -0.37 2.25 -8.50
C LYS A 83 -1.56 1.28 -8.58
N ILE A 84 -2.42 1.31 -7.58
CA ILE A 84 -3.48 0.31 -7.45
C ILE A 84 -4.82 1.02 -7.34
N SER A 85 -5.77 0.62 -8.17
CA SER A 85 -7.12 1.19 -8.13
C SER A 85 -7.90 0.68 -6.91
N LEU A 86 -9.00 1.35 -6.60
CA LEU A 86 -9.87 0.94 -5.50
C LEU A 86 -10.58 -0.40 -5.77
N ASN A 87 -10.52 -0.89 -7.00
CA ASN A 87 -11.01 -2.21 -7.38
C ASN A 87 -9.93 -3.29 -7.34
N GLY A 88 -8.70 -2.91 -7.00
CA GLY A 88 -7.60 -3.85 -6.89
C GLY A 88 -6.82 -4.08 -8.17
N GLU A 89 -7.00 -3.24 -9.17
CA GLU A 89 -6.22 -3.34 -10.41
C GLU A 89 -4.84 -2.72 -10.23
N ILE A 90 -3.80 -3.45 -10.64
CA ILE A 90 -2.41 -3.07 -10.42
C ILE A 90 -1.82 -2.50 -11.70
N GLU A 91 -1.19 -1.33 -11.57
CA GLU A 91 -0.35 -0.75 -12.63
C GLU A 91 1.07 -0.63 -12.07
N GLU A 92 2.04 -1.23 -12.75
CA GLU A 92 3.44 -1.08 -12.39
C GLU A 92 3.93 0.27 -12.90
N VAL A 93 4.25 1.19 -11.99
CA VAL A 93 4.78 2.50 -12.39
C VAL A 93 6.25 2.38 -12.72
N TYR A 94 7.02 1.69 -11.88
CA TYR A 94 8.43 1.48 -12.14
C TYR A 94 8.95 0.27 -11.38
N ASN A 95 10.01 -0.35 -11.93
CA ASN A 95 10.68 -1.50 -11.33
C ASN A 95 12.15 -1.14 -11.11
N PHE A 96 12.56 -1.08 -9.85
CA PHE A 96 13.92 -0.72 -9.45
C PHE A 96 14.83 -1.95 -9.29
N GLY A 97 14.36 -3.11 -9.70
CA GLY A 97 15.14 -4.33 -9.63
C GLY A 97 15.29 -4.83 -8.19
N THR A 98 16.52 -4.94 -7.73
CA THR A 98 16.79 -5.44 -6.37
C THR A 98 16.77 -4.36 -5.30
N GLN A 99 16.65 -3.10 -5.67
CA GLN A 99 16.59 -2.00 -4.71
C GLN A 99 15.18 -1.86 -4.15
N TRP A 100 15.08 -1.70 -2.84
CA TRP A 100 13.80 -1.51 -2.17
C TRP A 100 13.22 -0.15 -2.50
N VAL A 101 11.91 -0.10 -2.59
CA VAL A 101 11.16 1.16 -2.65
C VAL A 101 10.68 1.46 -1.23
N ASP A 102 11.41 2.31 -0.54
CA ASP A 102 11.27 2.49 0.92
C ASP A 102 10.15 3.43 1.31
N ASN A 103 9.95 4.48 0.53
CA ASN A 103 8.97 5.51 0.85
C ASN A 103 8.20 5.90 -0.39
N VAL A 104 6.91 6.14 -0.20
CA VAL A 104 6.06 6.64 -1.27
C VAL A 104 5.21 7.78 -0.74
N ALA A 105 4.81 8.68 -1.63
CA ALA A 105 3.91 9.78 -1.32
C ALA A 105 3.09 10.12 -2.55
N ALA A 106 1.94 10.73 -2.34
CA ALA A 106 1.07 11.16 -3.43
C ALA A 106 0.43 12.49 -3.06
N TYR A 107 0.30 13.35 -4.07
CA TYR A 107 -0.42 14.62 -3.93
C TYR A 107 -1.06 14.93 -5.27
N GLU A 108 -2.38 14.88 -5.32
CA GLU A 108 -3.14 15.05 -6.57
C GLU A 108 -2.67 14.06 -7.64
N ASP A 109 -2.15 14.54 -8.77
CA ASP A 109 -1.65 13.68 -9.85
C ASP A 109 -0.14 13.45 -9.79
N MET A 110 0.49 13.85 -8.70
CA MET A 110 1.92 13.71 -8.51
C MET A 110 2.21 12.53 -7.59
N PHE A 111 3.14 11.69 -8.00
CA PHE A 111 3.55 10.50 -7.23
C PHE A 111 5.05 10.53 -7.01
N LEU A 112 5.44 10.15 -5.81
CA LEU A 112 6.85 10.17 -5.40
C LEU A 112 7.21 8.83 -4.77
N CYS A 113 8.41 8.35 -5.08
CA CYS A 113 9.00 7.26 -4.31
C CYS A 113 10.48 7.51 -4.09
N SER A 114 11.02 6.80 -3.11
CA SER A 114 12.48 6.77 -2.90
C SER A 114 13.00 5.36 -3.08
N SER A 115 14.18 5.26 -3.66
CA SER A 115 14.90 3.99 -3.78
C SER A 115 16.38 4.29 -3.64
N GLY A 116 17.04 3.64 -2.70
CA GLY A 116 18.40 3.97 -2.33
C GLY A 116 18.48 5.39 -1.79
N LYS A 117 19.32 6.22 -2.38
CA LYS A 117 19.50 7.62 -1.98
C LYS A 117 18.78 8.59 -2.89
N ASN A 118 17.96 8.08 -3.79
CA ASN A 118 17.32 8.88 -4.82
C ASN A 118 15.83 9.05 -4.58
N VAL A 119 15.32 10.19 -4.98
CA VAL A 119 13.89 10.49 -4.98
C VAL A 119 13.44 10.64 -6.43
N TYR A 120 12.36 9.95 -6.77
CA TYR A 120 11.80 9.96 -8.12
C TYR A 120 10.38 10.51 -8.06
N ILE A 121 10.05 11.41 -8.99
CA ILE A 121 8.74 12.06 -9.03
C ILE A 121 8.14 11.87 -10.42
N TRP A 122 6.87 11.43 -10.44
CA TRP A 122 6.05 11.36 -11.64
C TRP A 122 4.94 12.39 -11.53
N SER A 123 4.67 13.12 -12.61
CA SER A 123 3.60 14.13 -12.66
C SER A 123 2.69 13.88 -13.85
N GLY A 124 1.39 13.91 -13.61
CA GLY A 124 0.40 13.80 -14.66
C GLY A 124 0.54 12.51 -15.46
N ASP A 125 0.38 12.61 -16.78
CA ASP A 125 0.46 11.46 -17.67
C ASP A 125 1.88 11.14 -18.10
N ASN A 126 2.86 11.73 -17.46
CA ASN A 126 4.26 11.56 -17.83
C ASN A 126 4.77 10.22 -17.29
N ASN A 127 5.17 9.33 -18.20
CA ASN A 127 5.66 8.00 -17.83
C ASN A 127 7.12 7.99 -17.37
N LYS A 128 7.78 9.14 -17.44
CA LYS A 128 9.18 9.24 -17.03
C LYS A 128 9.30 10.00 -15.73
N PRO A 129 10.02 9.46 -14.75
CA PRO A 129 10.22 10.17 -13.50
C PRO A 129 11.21 11.30 -13.66
N LYS A 130 11.05 12.29 -12.80
CA LYS A 130 12.07 13.28 -12.57
C LYS A 130 12.92 12.79 -11.40
N LEU A 131 14.21 12.61 -11.65
CA LEU A 131 15.13 12.14 -10.61
C LEU A 131 15.64 13.32 -9.80
N LEU A 132 15.51 13.22 -8.47
CA LEU A 132 16.13 14.15 -7.54
C LEU A 132 17.16 13.36 -6.75
N GLU A 133 18.41 13.60 -7.05
CA GLU A 133 19.52 12.92 -6.40
C GLU A 133 19.85 13.62 -5.10
N HIS A 134 19.89 12.84 -4.02
CA HIS A 134 20.16 13.36 -2.68
C HIS A 134 21.60 13.04 -2.31
N GLN A 135 22.38 14.08 -2.12
CA GLN A 135 23.78 13.92 -1.72
C GLN A 135 23.97 13.93 -0.23
#